data_1dc4992e1c94117d0fd47e077b52f106
#
_entry.id   1dc4992e1c94117d0fd47e077b52f106
#
_cell.length_a   1.000
_cell.length_b   1.000
_cell.length_c   1.000
_cell.angle_alpha   90.00
_cell.angle_beta   90.00
_cell.angle_gamma   90.00
#
_symmetry.space_group_name_H-M   'P 1'
#
loop_
_entity.id
_entity.type
_entity.pdbx_description
1 polymer ?
#
loop_
_entity_poly.entity_id
_entity_poly.type
_entity_poly.pdbx_seq_one_letter_code
_entity_poly.pdbx_strand_id
1 'polypeptide(L)'
;MQQAAQYADSVISGTMSAVKPAVHWTHGESTDGTCNDFKNDATGTGTVTRRAAVMTIISATQRGRFIEAVKQYWKDKGYVITAARDSAESPAIFATTSENFRLALEVGYQGQVFLDVVTPCVKQSEVTPPKTKPNGPDYSGGKIPTPNVQSEFWSKQSAS
;
A
#
# COMPACT_ATOMS: atom_id res chain seq x y z
N MET A 1 11.11 15.38 4.93
CA MET A 1 10.41 14.37 4.08
C MET A 1 11.05 12.99 4.14
N GLN A 2 12.35 12.87 4.24
CA GLN A 2 13.03 11.55 4.23
C GLN A 2 12.57 10.66 5.38
N GLN A 3 12.51 11.16 6.61
CA GLN A 3 12.05 10.38 7.77
C GLN A 3 10.60 9.93 7.60
N ALA A 4 9.74 10.80 7.08
CA ALA A 4 8.33 10.46 6.82
C ALA A 4 8.24 9.39 5.74
N ALA A 5 9.02 9.48 4.67
CA ALA A 5 9.07 8.45 3.62
C ALA A 5 9.54 7.11 4.18
N GLN A 6 10.55 7.11 5.06
CA GLN A 6 11.03 5.88 5.71
C GLN A 6 9.96 5.27 6.63
N TYR A 7 9.19 6.09 7.32
CA TYR A 7 8.08 5.58 8.12
C TYR A 7 7.01 4.94 7.21
N ALA A 8 6.70 5.59 6.09
CA ALA A 8 5.77 5.00 5.10
C ALA A 8 6.28 3.65 4.59
N ASP A 9 7.59 3.54 4.33
CA ASP A 9 8.21 2.27 3.92
C ASP A 9 8.04 1.20 5.00
N SER A 10 8.17 1.56 6.28
CA SER A 10 7.98 0.62 7.39
C SER A 10 6.52 0.17 7.52
N VAL A 11 5.57 1.05 7.24
CA VAL A 11 4.13 0.70 7.22
C VAL A 11 3.85 -0.30 6.11
N ILE A 12 4.43 -0.10 4.93
CA ILE A 12 4.30 -1.03 3.80
C ILE A 12 4.85 -2.40 4.16
N SER A 13 6.12 -2.46 4.61
CA SER A 13 6.75 -3.74 4.91
C SER A 13 6.06 -4.45 6.07
N GLY A 14 5.62 -3.73 7.09
CA GLY A 14 4.86 -4.30 8.20
C GLY A 14 3.51 -4.87 7.75
N THR A 15 2.79 -4.15 6.90
CA THR A 15 1.50 -4.60 6.36
C THR A 15 1.68 -5.88 5.54
N MET A 16 2.65 -5.90 4.63
CA MET A 16 2.90 -7.07 3.78
C MET A 16 3.36 -8.27 4.59
N SER A 17 4.18 -8.06 5.61
CA SER A 17 4.65 -9.14 6.49
C SER A 17 3.54 -9.73 7.36
N ALA A 18 2.50 -8.98 7.64
CA ALA A 18 1.37 -9.43 8.45
C ALA A 18 0.42 -10.36 7.72
N VAL A 19 0.42 -10.35 6.39
CA VAL A 19 -0.45 -11.19 5.58
C VAL A 19 0.07 -12.62 5.59
N LYS A 20 -0.79 -13.56 6.00
CA LYS A 20 -0.47 -14.99 6.04
C LYS A 20 -1.56 -15.80 5.35
N PRO A 21 -1.23 -16.76 4.49
CA PRO A 21 0.14 -17.06 4.00
C PRO A 21 0.81 -15.86 3.33
N ALA A 22 2.14 -15.84 3.35
CA ALA A 22 2.90 -14.70 2.84
C ALA A 22 2.63 -14.46 1.35
N VAL A 23 2.58 -13.20 0.96
CA VAL A 23 2.48 -12.80 -0.43
C VAL A 23 3.81 -12.21 -0.91
N HIS A 24 4.07 -12.33 -2.21
CA HIS A 24 5.18 -11.63 -2.84
C HIS A 24 4.74 -10.21 -3.23
N TRP A 25 5.61 -9.26 -3.03
CA TRP A 25 5.32 -7.86 -3.33
C TRP A 25 6.59 -7.13 -3.79
N THR A 26 6.40 -6.00 -4.45
CA THR A 26 7.48 -5.13 -4.91
C THR A 26 7.15 -3.68 -4.59
N HIS A 27 8.17 -2.85 -4.46
CA HIS A 27 7.96 -1.41 -4.43
C HIS A 27 7.48 -0.92 -5.79
N GLY A 28 6.53 0.01 -5.77
CA GLY A 28 6.10 0.73 -6.96
C GLY A 28 6.78 2.08 -7.04
N GLU A 29 6.28 2.90 -7.95
CA GLU A 29 6.77 4.26 -8.12
C GLU A 29 6.50 5.09 -6.88
N SER A 30 7.53 5.80 -6.41
CA SER A 30 7.39 6.79 -5.33
C SER A 30 7.16 8.16 -5.97
N THR A 31 6.17 8.88 -5.48
CA THR A 31 5.85 10.23 -5.96
C THR A 31 5.88 11.21 -4.81
N ASP A 32 6.06 12.48 -5.12
CA ASP A 32 5.97 13.55 -4.14
C ASP A 32 5.12 14.70 -4.69
N GLY A 33 4.67 15.55 -3.79
CA GLY A 33 3.84 16.69 -4.14
C GLY A 33 4.05 17.84 -3.17
N THR A 34 3.75 19.03 -3.62
CA THR A 34 3.81 20.24 -2.79
C THR A 34 2.46 20.45 -2.10
N CYS A 35 2.51 20.80 -0.81
CA CYS A 35 1.31 21.21 -0.09
C CYS A 35 1.10 22.71 -0.27
N ASN A 36 -0.12 23.09 -0.59
CA ASN A 36 -0.51 24.48 -0.77
C ASN A 36 -1.50 24.90 0.31
N ASP A 37 -1.56 26.20 0.59
CA ASP A 37 -2.58 26.76 1.47
C ASP A 37 -3.92 26.96 0.73
N PHE A 38 -4.92 27.52 1.42
CA PHE A 38 -6.24 27.72 0.85
C PHE A 38 -6.26 28.73 -0.31
N LYS A 39 -5.21 29.54 -0.47
CA LYS A 39 -5.03 30.48 -1.59
C LYS A 39 -4.24 29.84 -2.75
N ASN A 40 -3.92 28.57 -2.62
CA ASN A 40 -3.10 27.81 -3.57
C ASN A 40 -1.63 28.27 -3.62
N ASP A 41 -1.15 28.88 -2.55
CA ASP A 41 0.26 29.27 -2.41
C ASP A 41 1.05 28.14 -1.71
N ALA A 42 2.28 27.90 -2.17
CA ALA A 42 3.15 26.90 -1.61
C ALA A 42 3.51 27.22 -0.15
N THR A 43 3.40 26.22 0.74
CA THR A 43 3.66 26.39 2.17
C THR A 43 5.09 26.04 2.57
N GLY A 44 5.93 25.52 1.65
CA GLY A 44 7.25 24.97 1.95
C GLY A 44 7.20 23.55 2.49
N THR A 45 6.00 22.94 2.51
CA THR A 45 5.82 21.55 2.89
C THR A 45 5.36 20.72 1.69
N GLY A 46 5.48 19.40 1.82
CA GLY A 46 5.06 18.48 0.79
C GLY A 46 4.73 17.12 1.36
N THR A 47 4.19 16.27 0.51
CA THR A 47 3.88 14.87 0.82
C THR A 47 4.72 13.94 -0.03
N VAL A 48 4.93 12.72 0.46
CA VAL A 48 5.50 11.61 -0.31
C VAL A 48 4.46 10.50 -0.33
N THR A 49 4.25 9.90 -1.50
CA THR A 49 3.46 8.68 -1.64
C THR A 49 4.41 7.52 -1.93
N ARG A 50 4.41 6.53 -1.06
CA ARG A 50 5.08 5.26 -1.28
C ARG A 50 4.05 4.24 -1.74
N ARG A 51 4.39 3.47 -2.75
CA ARG A 51 3.49 2.46 -3.32
C ARG A 51 4.15 1.09 -3.27
N ALA A 52 3.37 0.07 -2.95
CA ALA A 52 3.74 -1.32 -3.13
C ALA A 52 2.70 -2.02 -3.99
N ALA A 53 3.15 -2.98 -4.78
CA ALA A 53 2.28 -3.83 -5.59
C ALA A 53 2.42 -5.27 -5.13
N VAL A 54 1.30 -5.95 -4.92
CA VAL A 54 1.28 -7.38 -4.59
C VAL A 54 1.43 -8.17 -5.89
N MET A 55 2.44 -9.03 -5.94
CA MET A 55 2.73 -9.85 -7.12
C MET A 55 2.09 -11.23 -7.05
N THR A 56 1.68 -11.68 -5.87
CA THR A 56 0.91 -12.90 -5.71
C THR A 56 -0.49 -12.71 -6.30
N ILE A 57 -0.94 -13.66 -7.08
CA ILE A 57 -2.28 -13.63 -7.67
C ILE A 57 -3.29 -13.88 -6.55
N ILE A 58 -4.15 -12.91 -6.29
CA ILE A 58 -5.25 -13.04 -5.34
C ILE A 58 -6.53 -13.29 -6.14
N SER A 59 -7.06 -14.50 -6.07
CA SER A 59 -8.28 -14.84 -6.81
C SER A 59 -9.48 -14.03 -6.30
N ALA A 60 -10.50 -13.87 -7.13
CA ALA A 60 -11.69 -13.12 -6.77
C ALA A 60 -12.34 -13.63 -5.47
N THR A 61 -12.31 -14.95 -5.24
CA THR A 61 -12.90 -15.57 -4.04
C THR A 61 -12.07 -15.31 -2.77
N GLN A 62 -10.81 -14.92 -2.90
CA GLN A 62 -9.91 -14.69 -1.76
C GLN A 62 -9.67 -13.21 -1.46
N ARG A 63 -10.15 -12.30 -2.32
CA ARG A 63 -9.91 -10.86 -2.15
C ARG A 63 -10.48 -10.32 -0.84
N GLY A 64 -11.65 -10.77 -0.46
CA GLY A 64 -12.26 -10.38 0.81
C GLY A 64 -11.42 -10.79 2.02
N ARG A 65 -10.88 -12.00 2.00
CA ARG A 65 -9.98 -12.48 3.08
C ARG A 65 -8.68 -11.68 3.14
N PHE A 66 -8.13 -11.35 1.99
CA PHE A 66 -6.92 -10.53 1.92
C PHE A 66 -7.15 -9.16 2.56
N ILE A 67 -8.24 -8.49 2.17
CA ILE A 67 -8.62 -7.19 2.74
C ILE A 67 -8.84 -7.31 4.26
N GLU A 68 -9.55 -8.35 4.72
CA GLU A 68 -9.79 -8.55 6.16
C GLU A 68 -8.49 -8.77 6.95
N ALA A 69 -7.53 -9.51 6.39
CA ALA A 69 -6.24 -9.73 7.04
C ALA A 69 -5.48 -8.40 7.24
N VAL A 70 -5.47 -7.54 6.24
CA VAL A 70 -4.84 -6.22 6.32
C VAL A 70 -5.60 -5.32 7.30
N LYS A 71 -6.93 -5.31 7.21
CA LYS A 71 -7.78 -4.53 8.10
C LYS A 71 -7.53 -4.88 9.57
N GLN A 72 -7.44 -6.17 9.89
CA GLN A 72 -7.18 -6.62 11.25
C GLN A 72 -5.81 -6.15 11.74
N TYR A 73 -4.78 -6.29 10.90
CA TYR A 73 -3.44 -5.82 11.22
C TYR A 73 -3.43 -4.31 11.49
N TRP A 74 -4.09 -3.52 10.64
CA TRP A 74 -4.16 -2.07 10.83
C TRP A 74 -4.87 -1.69 12.11
N LYS A 75 -5.97 -2.38 12.45
CA LYS A 75 -6.67 -2.19 13.73
C LYS A 75 -5.77 -2.54 14.92
N ASP A 76 -5.03 -3.64 14.83
CA ASP A 76 -4.12 -4.07 15.91
C ASP A 76 -2.98 -3.06 16.10
N LYS A 77 -2.58 -2.36 15.05
CA LYS A 77 -1.60 -1.28 15.12
C LYS A 77 -2.18 0.04 15.65
N GLY A 78 -3.48 0.11 15.88
CA GLY A 78 -4.14 1.33 16.32
C GLY A 78 -4.49 2.30 15.20
N TYR A 79 -4.41 1.86 13.94
CA TYR A 79 -4.81 2.69 12.81
C TYR A 79 -6.34 2.76 12.74
N VAL A 80 -6.87 3.90 12.32
CA VAL A 80 -8.31 4.12 12.20
C VAL A 80 -8.75 3.82 10.77
N ILE A 81 -9.66 2.88 10.62
CA ILE A 81 -10.26 2.59 9.31
C ILE A 81 -11.22 3.73 8.97
N THR A 82 -10.95 4.44 7.89
CA THR A 82 -11.72 5.63 7.50
C THR A 82 -12.78 5.35 6.44
N ALA A 83 -12.57 4.33 5.63
CA ALA A 83 -13.52 3.94 4.58
C ALA A 83 -13.23 2.53 4.10
N ALA A 84 -14.21 1.94 3.44
CA ALA A 84 -14.07 0.65 2.78
C ALA A 84 -14.94 0.63 1.52
N ARG A 85 -14.45 -0.03 0.48
CA ARG A 85 -15.26 -0.34 -0.71
C ARG A 85 -15.57 -1.83 -0.67
N ASP A 86 -16.82 -2.15 -0.45
CA ASP A 86 -17.29 -3.53 -0.31
C ASP A 86 -17.72 -4.07 -1.67
N SER A 87 -16.74 -4.36 -2.50
CA SER A 87 -16.93 -4.92 -3.84
C SER A 87 -16.27 -6.30 -3.90
N ALA A 88 -16.98 -7.28 -4.46
CA ALA A 88 -16.42 -8.62 -4.62
C ALA A 88 -15.25 -8.63 -5.61
N GLU A 89 -15.31 -7.81 -6.65
CA GLU A 89 -14.28 -7.78 -7.70
C GLU A 89 -13.11 -6.86 -7.35
N SER A 90 -13.40 -5.69 -6.80
CA SER A 90 -12.39 -4.67 -6.53
C SER A 90 -12.57 -4.05 -5.14
N PRO A 91 -12.42 -4.84 -4.07
CA PRO A 91 -12.54 -4.31 -2.72
C PRO A 91 -11.39 -3.35 -2.40
N ALA A 92 -11.63 -2.47 -1.45
CA ALA A 92 -10.60 -1.53 -0.98
C ALA A 92 -10.81 -1.21 0.49
N ILE A 93 -9.75 -0.80 1.15
CA ILE A 93 -9.78 -0.36 2.54
C ILE A 93 -8.85 0.84 2.71
N PHE A 94 -9.31 1.81 3.48
CA PHE A 94 -8.60 3.06 3.73
C PHE A 94 -8.45 3.27 5.23
N ALA A 95 -7.31 3.78 5.64
CA ALA A 95 -7.01 4.01 7.04
C ALA A 95 -6.12 5.23 7.25
N THR A 96 -6.04 5.69 8.49
CA THR A 96 -5.15 6.79 8.89
C THR A 96 -4.42 6.38 10.16
N THR A 97 -3.13 6.65 10.23
CA THR A 97 -2.36 6.47 11.47
C THR A 97 -2.57 7.66 12.41
N SER A 98 -2.13 7.52 13.67
CA SER A 98 -2.19 8.62 14.65
C SER A 98 -1.35 9.84 14.24
N GLU A 99 -0.34 9.64 13.39
CA GLU A 99 0.51 10.71 12.86
C GLU A 99 0.00 11.25 11.51
N ASN A 100 -1.25 10.91 11.14
CA ASN A 100 -1.91 11.38 9.91
C ASN A 100 -1.29 10.87 8.60
N PHE A 101 -0.66 9.71 8.62
CA PHE A 101 -0.35 8.99 7.39
C PHE A 101 -1.63 8.36 6.87
N ARG A 102 -1.88 8.47 5.57
CA ARG A 102 -3.08 7.91 4.92
C ARG A 102 -2.69 6.66 4.16
N LEU A 103 -3.45 5.59 4.37
CA LEU A 103 -3.22 4.28 3.79
C LEU A 103 -4.40 3.91 2.89
N ALA A 104 -4.09 3.37 1.73
CA ALA A 104 -5.09 2.86 0.80
C ALA A 104 -4.62 1.52 0.23
N LEU A 105 -5.38 0.48 0.48
CA LEU A 105 -5.19 -0.84 -0.14
C LEU A 105 -6.35 -1.06 -1.10
N GLU A 106 -6.05 -1.20 -2.38
CA GLU A 106 -7.07 -1.32 -3.41
C GLU A 106 -6.77 -2.47 -4.35
N VAL A 107 -7.80 -3.27 -4.63
CA VAL A 107 -7.79 -4.24 -5.72
C VAL A 107 -8.40 -3.55 -6.93
N GLY A 108 -7.63 -3.42 -7.98
CA GLY A 108 -8.02 -2.72 -9.19
C GLY A 108 -8.17 -3.62 -10.40
N TYR A 109 -7.98 -3.01 -11.57
CA TYR A 109 -8.10 -3.66 -12.86
C TYR A 109 -7.19 -4.88 -12.99
N GLN A 110 -7.69 -5.95 -13.57
CA GLN A 110 -6.98 -7.23 -13.77
C GLN A 110 -6.44 -7.86 -12.48
N GLY A 111 -7.10 -7.57 -11.34
CA GLY A 111 -6.68 -8.13 -10.06
C GLY A 111 -5.41 -7.52 -9.48
N GLN A 112 -4.94 -6.40 -10.02
CA GLN A 112 -3.81 -5.67 -9.46
C GLN A 112 -4.13 -5.19 -8.05
N VAL A 113 -3.21 -5.37 -7.12
CA VAL A 113 -3.37 -4.95 -5.73
C VAL A 113 -2.26 -3.97 -5.38
N PHE A 114 -2.65 -2.75 -5.05
CA PHE A 114 -1.72 -1.68 -4.67
C PHE A 114 -1.97 -1.23 -3.24
N LEU A 115 -0.88 -0.99 -2.53
CA LEU A 115 -0.90 -0.34 -1.23
C LEU A 115 -0.16 0.99 -1.35
N ASP A 116 -0.89 2.08 -1.13
CA ASP A 116 -0.31 3.42 -1.09
C ASP A 116 -0.28 3.93 0.34
N VAL A 117 0.84 4.50 0.73
CA VAL A 117 1.00 5.21 2.00
C VAL A 117 1.44 6.63 1.71
N VAL A 118 0.62 7.59 2.09
CA VAL A 118 0.86 9.02 1.87
C VAL A 118 1.23 9.68 3.19
N THR A 119 2.35 10.37 3.22
CA THR A 119 2.78 11.11 4.42
C THR A 119 1.87 12.32 4.66
N PRO A 120 1.81 12.86 5.89
CA PRO A 120 1.27 14.19 6.07
C PRO A 120 2.16 15.24 5.39
N CYS A 121 1.69 16.48 5.32
CA CYS A 121 2.51 17.59 4.85
C CYS A 121 3.67 17.84 5.82
N VAL A 122 4.89 17.70 5.34
CA VAL A 122 6.12 17.87 6.12
C VAL A 122 7.07 18.78 5.36
N LYS A 123 8.06 19.33 6.05
CA LYS A 123 9.05 20.23 5.42
C LYS A 123 9.68 19.55 4.21
N GLN A 124 9.68 20.25 3.07
CA GLN A 124 10.25 19.72 1.84
C GLN A 124 11.73 19.45 1.96
N SER A 125 12.17 18.33 1.46
CA SER A 125 13.57 17.93 1.37
C SER A 125 13.70 16.83 0.32
N GLU A 126 14.93 16.46 -0.02
CA GLU A 126 15.18 15.33 -0.91
C GLU A 126 14.73 14.03 -0.25
N VAL A 127 14.20 13.13 -1.06
CA VAL A 127 13.74 11.82 -0.66
C VAL A 127 14.41 10.77 -1.53
N THR A 128 15.06 9.80 -0.88
CA THR A 128 15.69 8.68 -1.60
C THR A 128 14.67 7.55 -1.83
N PRO A 129 14.90 6.68 -2.81
CA PRO A 129 14.07 5.48 -2.99
C PRO A 129 14.02 4.63 -1.73
N PRO A 130 12.98 3.78 -1.58
CA PRO A 130 12.87 2.89 -0.42
C PRO A 130 14.09 1.99 -0.29
N LYS A 131 14.56 1.81 0.94
CA LYS A 131 15.68 0.91 1.27
C LYS A 131 15.20 -0.44 1.79
N THR A 132 13.94 -0.54 2.20
CA THR A 132 13.35 -1.82 2.60
C THR A 132 13.28 -2.73 1.38
N LYS A 133 13.65 -3.99 1.58
CA LYS A 133 13.65 -4.95 0.46
C LYS A 133 12.30 -5.62 0.34
N PRO A 134 11.74 -5.68 -0.88
CA PRO A 134 10.57 -6.54 -1.13
C PRO A 134 10.99 -8.02 -1.04
N ASN A 135 10.01 -8.91 -0.96
CA ASN A 135 10.27 -10.34 -0.83
C ASN A 135 10.10 -11.10 -2.15
N GLY A 136 10.32 -10.45 -3.26
CA GLY A 136 10.21 -11.03 -4.58
C GLY A 136 11.02 -10.25 -5.59
N PRO A 137 10.82 -10.50 -6.90
CA PRO A 137 11.46 -9.70 -7.92
C PRO A 137 11.17 -8.22 -7.73
N ASP A 138 12.20 -7.40 -7.87
CA ASP A 138 12.08 -5.95 -7.68
C ASP A 138 11.77 -5.27 -9.02
N TYR A 139 10.58 -4.69 -9.12
CA TYR A 139 10.14 -3.95 -10.31
C TYR A 139 10.17 -2.42 -10.10
N SER A 140 10.78 -1.94 -9.02
CA SER A 140 10.73 -0.52 -8.64
C SER A 140 11.33 0.42 -9.70
N GLY A 141 12.22 -0.07 -10.55
CA GLY A 141 12.85 0.72 -11.63
C GLY A 141 12.14 0.70 -12.97
N GLY A 142 10.96 0.10 -13.06
CA GLY A 142 10.28 -0.04 -14.34
C GLY A 142 8.79 -0.31 -14.22
N LYS A 143 8.21 -0.82 -15.30
CA LYS A 143 6.80 -1.15 -15.37
C LYS A 143 6.51 -2.39 -14.52
N ILE A 144 5.52 -2.29 -13.64
CA ILE A 144 5.07 -3.40 -12.80
C ILE A 144 4.11 -4.26 -13.62
N PRO A 145 4.40 -5.56 -13.79
CA PRO A 145 3.47 -6.45 -14.49
C PRO A 145 2.22 -6.71 -13.63
N THR A 146 1.19 -7.30 -14.24
CA THR A 146 0.08 -7.84 -13.47
C THR A 146 0.59 -8.95 -12.52
N PRO A 147 -0.12 -9.25 -11.42
CA PRO A 147 0.31 -10.31 -10.51
C PRO A 147 0.60 -11.61 -11.25
N ASN A 148 1.74 -12.21 -10.97
CA ASN A 148 2.26 -13.37 -11.73
C ASN A 148 2.77 -14.52 -10.86
N VAL A 149 2.62 -14.42 -9.52
CA VAL A 149 3.05 -15.47 -8.60
C VAL A 149 1.85 -16.26 -8.10
N GLN A 150 1.83 -17.54 -8.38
CA GLN A 150 0.78 -18.44 -7.91
C GLN A 150 0.97 -18.77 -6.43
N SER A 151 -0.13 -18.82 -5.71
CA SER A 151 -0.17 -19.25 -4.32
C SER A 151 -1.22 -20.35 -4.17
N GLU A 152 -0.90 -21.40 -3.45
CA GLU A 152 -1.86 -22.49 -3.17
C GLU A 152 -3.09 -21.98 -2.42
N PHE A 153 -2.93 -20.96 -1.59
CA PHE A 153 -4.02 -20.37 -0.82
C PHE A 153 -4.67 -19.21 -1.57
N TRP A 154 -3.88 -18.17 -1.89
CA TRP A 154 -4.42 -16.90 -2.38
C TRP A 154 -4.94 -16.98 -3.82
N SER A 155 -4.36 -17.85 -4.64
CA SER A 155 -4.76 -17.96 -6.04
C SER A 155 -5.88 -19.00 -6.28
N LYS A 156 -6.38 -19.60 -5.22
CA LYS A 156 -7.42 -20.64 -5.30
C LYS A 156 -8.75 -20.03 -5.74
N GLN A 157 -9.33 -20.60 -6.80
CA GLN A 157 -10.57 -20.07 -7.42
C GLN A 157 -11.85 -20.48 -6.70
N SER A 158 -11.81 -21.55 -5.90
CA SER A 158 -13.00 -22.01 -5.18
C SER A 158 -12.68 -22.22 -3.70
N ALA A 159 -13.71 -22.05 -2.86
CA ALA A 159 -13.59 -22.20 -1.40
C ALA A 159 -13.61 -23.66 -0.92
N SER A 160 -13.71 -24.61 -1.81
CA SER A 160 -13.76 -26.04 -1.47
C SER A 160 -12.38 -26.62 -1.19
#